data_7ebcf7f764428925b0f746cc387684c2
#
_entry.id   7ebcf7f764428925b0f746cc387684c2
#
_cell.length_a   1.000
_cell.length_b   1.000
_cell.length_c   1.000
_cell.angle_alpha   90.00
_cell.angle_beta   90.00
_cell.angle_gamma   90.00
#
_symmetry.space_group_name_H-M   'P 1'
#
loop_
_entity.id
_entity.type
_entity.pdbx_description
1 polymer ?
#
loop_
_entity_poly.entity_id
_entity_poly.type
_entity_poly.pdbx_seq_one_letter_code
_entity_poly.pdbx_strand_id
1 'polypeptide(L)'
;PAEKRSKDGPRTILKRSSFEYSAIAVPLAVGSVILIEYGVPYIYGSDFRVTTGVAVCVALAVVLLGMNYSTGTVMLTFGLYSRQLLVTLGSLLGGVAMAAIAPFDSFLMNAVAILLAVVLARNLLGLLAVFSRSV
;
A
#
# COMPACT_ATOMS: atom_id res chain seq x y z
N PRO A 1 -24.30 7.53 -10.80
CA PRO A 1 -22.85 7.33 -10.69
C PRO A 1 -22.44 5.85 -10.60
N ALA A 2 -23.09 5.04 -9.75
CA ALA A 2 -22.79 3.59 -9.62
C ALA A 2 -23.13 2.81 -10.89
N GLU A 3 -24.23 3.15 -11.54
CA GLU A 3 -24.70 2.51 -12.78
C GLU A 3 -23.77 2.78 -13.98
N LYS A 4 -23.14 3.96 -14.01
CA LYS A 4 -22.12 4.31 -15.01
C LYS A 4 -20.81 3.55 -14.81
N ARG A 5 -20.46 3.23 -13.54
CA ARG A 5 -19.27 2.43 -13.19
C ARG A 5 -19.40 0.96 -13.61
N SER A 6 -20.61 0.40 -13.65
CA SER A 6 -20.83 -0.99 -14.05
C SER A 6 -20.64 -1.25 -15.55
N LYS A 7 -20.71 -0.19 -16.37
CA LYS A 7 -20.50 -0.27 -17.83
C LYS A 7 -19.03 -0.15 -18.24
N ASP A 8 -18.18 0.37 -17.35
CA ASP A 8 -16.76 0.50 -17.60
C ASP A 8 -16.04 -0.82 -17.31
N GLY A 9 -15.08 -1.18 -18.16
CA GLY A 9 -14.26 -2.35 -17.96
C GLY A 9 -13.33 -2.22 -16.74
N PRO A 10 -12.84 -3.35 -16.19
CA PRO A 10 -11.99 -3.34 -14.99
C PRO A 10 -10.72 -2.48 -15.14
N ARG A 11 -10.16 -2.41 -16.34
CA ARG A 11 -8.97 -1.58 -16.62
C ARG A 11 -9.27 -0.08 -16.54
N THR A 12 -10.45 0.34 -17.01
CA THR A 12 -10.86 1.75 -16.98
C THR A 12 -11.09 2.21 -15.54
N ILE A 13 -11.79 1.38 -14.75
CA ILE A 13 -12.03 1.64 -13.33
C ILE A 13 -10.70 1.67 -12.57
N LEU A 14 -9.78 0.74 -12.84
CA LEU A 14 -8.48 0.68 -12.21
C LEU A 14 -7.66 1.95 -12.48
N LYS A 15 -7.58 2.40 -13.73
CA LYS A 15 -6.88 3.63 -14.10
C LYS A 15 -7.45 4.85 -13.40
N ARG A 16 -8.78 5.00 -13.41
CA ARG A 16 -9.46 6.13 -12.76
C ARG A 16 -9.25 6.12 -11.26
N SER A 17 -9.48 4.98 -10.60
CA SER A 17 -9.27 4.83 -9.17
C SER A 17 -7.81 5.05 -8.78
N SER A 18 -6.86 4.54 -9.56
CA SER A 18 -5.43 4.75 -9.32
C SER A 18 -5.06 6.22 -9.39
N PHE A 19 -5.60 6.96 -10.34
CA PHE A 19 -5.39 8.40 -10.42
C PHE A 19 -5.99 9.15 -9.22
N GLU A 20 -7.23 8.86 -8.87
CA GLU A 20 -7.93 9.48 -7.73
C GLU A 20 -7.20 9.23 -6.40
N TYR A 21 -6.82 7.97 -6.13
CA TYR A 21 -6.12 7.62 -4.90
C TYR A 21 -4.67 8.11 -4.88
N SER A 22 -3.98 8.14 -6.01
CA SER A 22 -2.62 8.69 -6.10
C SER A 22 -2.60 10.19 -5.86
N ALA A 23 -3.60 10.92 -6.33
CA ALA A 23 -3.75 12.35 -6.07
C ALA A 23 -3.86 12.69 -4.59
N ILE A 24 -4.34 11.76 -3.77
CA ILE A 24 -4.40 11.87 -2.31
C ILE A 24 -3.15 11.28 -1.66
N ALA A 25 -2.71 10.13 -2.11
CA ALA A 25 -1.61 9.38 -1.49
C ALA A 25 -0.25 10.09 -1.64
N VAL A 26 0.02 10.74 -2.77
CA VAL A 26 1.30 11.44 -2.99
C VAL A 26 1.50 12.61 -2.02
N PRO A 27 0.54 13.53 -1.85
CA PRO A 27 0.66 14.58 -0.82
C PRO A 27 0.80 14.02 0.59
N LEU A 28 0.08 12.94 0.93
CA LEU A 28 0.20 12.29 2.23
C LEU A 28 1.58 11.65 2.43
N ALA A 29 2.16 11.06 1.40
CA ALA A 29 3.50 10.51 1.45
C ALA A 29 4.55 11.59 1.69
N VAL A 30 4.47 12.71 0.98
CA VAL A 30 5.34 13.87 1.18
C VAL A 30 5.18 14.43 2.60
N GLY A 31 3.94 14.61 3.05
CA GLY A 31 3.63 15.06 4.40
C GLY A 31 4.18 14.12 5.48
N SER A 32 4.14 12.80 5.25
CA SER A 32 4.71 11.80 6.16
C SER A 32 6.23 11.94 6.29
N VAL A 33 6.94 12.16 5.19
CA VAL A 33 8.40 12.40 5.24
C VAL A 33 8.73 13.65 6.04
N ILE A 34 8.04 14.75 5.75
CA ILE A 34 8.23 16.02 6.46
C ILE A 34 7.95 15.85 7.96
N LEU A 35 6.85 15.19 8.30
CA LEU A 35 6.47 14.95 9.70
C LEU A 35 7.52 14.09 10.42
N ILE A 36 8.01 13.02 9.80
CA ILE A 36 8.99 12.12 10.40
C ILE A 36 10.35 12.81 10.54
N GLU A 37 10.82 13.52 9.52
CA GLU A 37 12.15 14.12 9.55
C GLU A 37 12.25 15.39 10.39
N TYR A 38 11.20 16.20 10.40
CA TYR A 38 11.20 17.50 11.07
C TYR A 38 10.24 17.57 12.27
N GLY A 39 9.04 17.02 12.14
CA GLY A 39 8.01 17.09 13.18
C GLY A 39 8.35 16.25 14.40
N VAL A 40 8.81 15.03 14.21
CA VAL A 40 9.16 14.13 15.34
C VAL A 40 10.33 14.70 16.17
N PRO A 41 11.46 15.11 15.56
CA PRO A 41 12.54 15.76 16.33
C PRO A 41 12.11 17.06 17.00
N TYR A 42 11.22 17.82 16.40
CA TYR A 42 10.71 19.07 16.97
C TYR A 42 9.87 18.83 18.23
N ILE A 43 9.00 17.81 18.20
CA ILE A 43 8.09 17.51 19.32
C ILE A 43 8.80 16.76 20.45
N TYR A 44 9.61 15.77 20.12
CA TYR A 44 10.23 14.83 21.07
C TYR A 44 11.70 15.11 21.37
N GLY A 45 12.31 16.08 20.69
CA GLY A 45 13.72 16.41 20.82
C GLY A 45 14.61 15.76 19.76
N SER A 46 15.82 16.29 19.58
CA SER A 46 16.77 15.88 18.55
C SER A 46 17.26 14.43 18.69
N ASP A 47 17.14 13.84 19.87
CA ASP A 47 17.52 12.44 20.14
C ASP A 47 16.57 11.42 19.48
N PHE A 48 15.36 11.85 19.11
CA PHE A 48 14.35 11.04 18.44
C PHE A 48 14.42 11.14 16.91
N ARG A 49 15.61 11.23 16.34
CA ARG A 49 15.78 11.23 14.89
C ARG A 49 15.57 9.83 14.33
N VAL A 50 14.65 9.74 13.39
CA VAL A 50 14.44 8.53 12.58
C VAL A 50 15.32 8.63 11.34
N THR A 51 15.90 7.50 10.92
CA THR A 51 16.73 7.47 9.69
C THR A 51 15.89 7.84 8.46
N THR A 52 16.49 8.58 7.53
CA THR A 52 15.84 8.95 6.26
C THR A 52 15.31 7.73 5.49
N GLY A 53 16.00 6.60 5.60
CA GLY A 53 15.55 5.34 5.00
C GLY A 53 14.18 4.88 5.51
N VAL A 54 13.90 5.01 6.81
CA VAL A 54 12.59 4.69 7.40
C VAL A 54 11.53 5.65 6.88
N ALA A 55 11.81 6.96 6.82
CA ALA A 55 10.87 7.96 6.30
C ALA A 55 10.49 7.69 4.84
N VAL A 56 11.47 7.37 4.00
CA VAL A 56 11.24 7.00 2.59
C VAL A 56 10.42 5.72 2.47
N CYS A 57 10.71 4.70 3.28
CA CYS A 57 9.94 3.46 3.29
C CYS A 57 8.48 3.67 3.71
N VAL A 58 8.23 4.52 4.71
CA VAL A 58 6.86 4.89 5.13
C VAL A 58 6.13 5.63 4.01
N ALA A 59 6.79 6.59 3.36
CA ALA A 59 6.22 7.30 2.22
C ALA A 59 5.84 6.35 1.07
N LEU A 60 6.73 5.41 0.76
CA LEU A 60 6.48 4.39 -0.26
C LEU A 60 5.28 3.49 0.13
N ALA A 61 5.18 3.09 1.40
CA ALA A 61 4.05 2.33 1.91
C ALA A 61 2.73 3.09 1.77
N VAL A 62 2.72 4.40 2.03
CA VAL A 62 1.53 5.26 1.85
C VAL A 62 1.08 5.29 0.39
N VAL A 63 2.00 5.46 -0.56
CA VAL A 63 1.69 5.43 -2.00
C VAL A 63 1.15 4.06 -2.42
N LEU A 64 1.79 2.99 -1.98
CA LEU A 64 1.36 1.62 -2.27
C LEU A 64 -0.02 1.30 -1.68
N LEU A 65 -0.36 1.85 -0.51
CA LEU A 65 -1.71 1.75 0.07
C LEU A 65 -2.75 2.40 -0.84
N GLY A 66 -2.46 3.54 -1.42
CA GLY A 66 -3.34 4.16 -2.42
C GLY A 66 -3.63 3.23 -3.59
N MET A 67 -2.61 2.57 -4.13
CA MET A 67 -2.77 1.58 -5.19
C MET A 67 -3.60 0.35 -4.74
N ASN A 68 -3.44 -0.08 -3.49
CA ASN A 68 -4.26 -1.15 -2.91
C ASN A 68 -5.75 -0.82 -2.89
N TYR A 69 -6.10 0.42 -2.57
CA TYR A 69 -7.49 0.87 -2.61
C TYR A 69 -8.04 0.82 -4.03
N SER A 70 -7.23 1.14 -5.04
CA SER A 70 -7.63 1.05 -6.45
C SER A 70 -8.00 -0.38 -6.86
N THR A 71 -7.15 -1.34 -6.55
CA THR A 71 -7.42 -2.76 -6.85
C THR A 71 -8.59 -3.30 -6.05
N GLY A 72 -8.71 -2.91 -4.78
CA GLY A 72 -9.85 -3.24 -3.92
C GLY A 72 -11.17 -2.71 -4.49
N THR A 73 -11.19 -1.48 -4.96
CA THR A 73 -12.38 -0.88 -5.60
C THR A 73 -12.83 -1.69 -6.81
N VAL A 74 -11.89 -2.10 -7.67
CA VAL A 74 -12.21 -2.94 -8.83
C VAL A 74 -12.78 -4.28 -8.39
N MET A 75 -12.16 -4.96 -7.43
CA MET A 75 -12.64 -6.26 -6.95
C MET A 75 -14.04 -6.18 -6.34
N LEU A 76 -14.32 -5.13 -5.56
CA LEU A 76 -15.62 -4.89 -4.97
C LEU A 76 -16.68 -4.58 -6.03
N THR A 77 -16.36 -3.75 -7.01
CA THR A 77 -17.26 -3.37 -8.10
C THR A 77 -17.70 -4.58 -8.93
N PHE A 78 -16.81 -5.55 -9.13
CA PHE A 78 -17.10 -6.76 -9.90
C PHE A 78 -17.46 -7.97 -9.05
N GLY A 79 -17.67 -7.80 -7.75
CA GLY A 79 -18.09 -8.88 -6.84
C GLY A 79 -17.06 -9.99 -6.64
N LEU A 80 -15.76 -9.67 -6.77
CA LEU A 80 -14.66 -10.63 -6.66
C LEU A 80 -14.19 -10.83 -5.20
N TYR A 81 -15.12 -11.05 -4.29
CA TYR A 81 -14.85 -11.14 -2.85
C TYR A 81 -13.89 -12.28 -2.50
N SER A 82 -14.05 -13.45 -3.11
CA SER A 82 -13.15 -14.59 -2.87
C SER A 82 -11.72 -14.29 -3.29
N ARG A 83 -11.53 -13.60 -4.41
CA ARG A 83 -10.20 -13.18 -4.86
C ARG A 83 -9.59 -12.14 -3.94
N GLN A 84 -10.39 -11.20 -3.46
CA GLN A 84 -9.94 -10.20 -2.49
C GLN A 84 -9.49 -10.87 -1.18
N LEU A 85 -10.22 -11.88 -0.70
CA LEU A 85 -9.83 -12.66 0.46
C LEU A 85 -8.49 -13.37 0.23
N LEU A 86 -8.31 -14.04 -0.90
CA LEU A 86 -7.06 -14.70 -1.25
C LEU A 86 -5.88 -13.72 -1.34
N VAL A 87 -6.09 -12.56 -1.94
CA VAL A 87 -5.07 -11.48 -1.99
C VAL A 87 -4.70 -11.02 -0.59
N THR A 88 -5.65 -10.84 0.29
CA THR A 88 -5.41 -10.42 1.67
C THR A 88 -4.63 -11.49 2.45
N LEU A 89 -5.05 -12.76 2.36
CA LEU A 89 -4.35 -13.87 3.01
C LEU A 89 -2.93 -14.04 2.48
N GLY A 90 -2.75 -13.98 1.16
CA GLY A 90 -1.43 -14.04 0.52
C GLY A 90 -0.51 -12.89 0.94
N SER A 91 -1.04 -11.70 1.10
CA SER A 91 -0.26 -10.54 1.57
C SER A 91 0.18 -10.69 3.03
N LEU A 92 -0.68 -11.24 3.89
CA LEU A 92 -0.32 -11.55 5.28
C LEU A 92 0.77 -12.61 5.36
N LEU A 93 0.73 -13.65 4.52
CA LEU A 93 1.81 -14.63 4.42
C LEU A 93 3.14 -13.98 4.02
N GLY A 94 3.13 -13.02 3.10
CA GLY A 94 4.30 -12.20 2.76
C GLY A 94 4.88 -11.45 3.97
N GLY A 95 4.01 -10.88 4.79
CA GLY A 95 4.41 -10.23 6.04
C GLY A 95 5.02 -11.20 7.05
N VAL A 96 4.41 -12.36 7.23
CA VAL A 96 4.93 -13.42 8.10
C VAL A 96 6.30 -13.92 7.63
N ALA A 97 6.48 -14.12 6.33
CA ALA A 97 7.76 -14.53 5.75
C ALA A 97 8.85 -13.47 6.01
N MET A 98 8.53 -12.19 5.82
CA MET A 98 9.48 -11.10 6.12
C MET A 98 9.80 -11.03 7.61
N ALA A 99 8.82 -11.23 8.50
CA ALA A 99 9.04 -11.27 9.94
C ALA A 99 9.96 -12.44 10.35
N ALA A 100 9.83 -13.59 9.69
CA ALA A 100 10.69 -14.75 9.94
C ALA A 100 12.14 -14.51 9.51
N ILE A 101 12.37 -13.78 8.44
CA ILE A 101 13.72 -13.42 7.96
C ILE A 101 14.36 -12.38 8.87
N ALA A 102 13.59 -11.35 9.32
CA ALA A 102 14.04 -10.24 10.17
C ALA A 102 15.45 -9.73 9.81
N PRO A 103 15.67 -9.21 8.57
CA PRO A 103 17.00 -8.99 8.00
C PRO A 103 17.77 -7.82 8.62
N PHE A 104 17.11 -6.99 9.42
CA PHE A 104 17.70 -5.78 10.01
C PHE A 104 17.88 -5.93 11.52
N ASP A 105 18.95 -5.32 12.06
CA ASP A 105 19.22 -5.29 13.50
C ASP A 105 18.26 -4.37 14.26
N SER A 106 17.73 -3.35 13.57
CA SER A 106 16.78 -2.40 14.15
C SER A 106 15.36 -2.96 14.13
N PHE A 107 14.68 -2.94 15.29
CA PHE A 107 13.27 -3.29 15.40
C PHE A 107 12.38 -2.43 14.48
N LEU A 108 12.66 -1.13 14.43
CA LEU A 108 11.89 -0.19 13.59
C LEU A 108 12.04 -0.52 12.10
N MET A 109 13.26 -0.83 11.63
CA MET A 109 13.49 -1.21 10.24
C MET A 109 12.82 -2.54 9.90
N ASN A 110 12.82 -3.50 10.79
CA ASN A 110 12.09 -4.76 10.60
C ASN A 110 10.57 -4.53 10.52
N ALA A 111 10.02 -3.70 11.40
CA ALA A 111 8.60 -3.37 11.38
C ALA A 111 8.18 -2.70 10.07
N VAL A 112 8.98 -1.75 9.56
CA VAL A 112 8.73 -1.08 8.29
C VAL A 112 8.90 -2.05 7.11
N ALA A 113 9.88 -2.94 7.16
CA ALA A 113 10.09 -3.97 6.14
C ALA A 113 8.90 -4.95 6.06
N ILE A 114 8.35 -5.35 7.20
CA ILE A 114 7.15 -6.19 7.27
C ILE A 114 5.95 -5.46 6.66
N LEU A 115 5.75 -4.20 7.02
CA LEU A 115 4.68 -3.36 6.45
C LEU A 115 4.80 -3.26 4.93
N LEU A 116 5.99 -2.95 4.43
CA LEU A 116 6.25 -2.87 2.99
C LEU A 116 6.01 -4.20 2.29
N ALA A 117 6.44 -5.32 2.87
CA ALA A 117 6.23 -6.64 2.32
C ALA A 117 4.74 -6.96 2.18
N VAL A 118 3.94 -6.68 3.20
CA VAL A 118 2.47 -6.88 3.18
C VAL A 118 1.84 -6.02 2.08
N VAL A 119 2.15 -4.74 2.05
CA VAL A 119 1.55 -3.79 1.12
C VAL A 119 1.97 -4.10 -0.32
N LEU A 120 3.24 -4.44 -0.55
CA LEU A 120 3.75 -4.80 -1.86
C LEU A 120 3.15 -6.12 -2.38
N ALA A 121 3.10 -7.15 -1.53
CA ALA A 121 2.48 -8.42 -1.87
C ALA A 121 1.00 -8.23 -2.22
N ARG A 122 0.29 -7.43 -1.45
CA ARG A 122 -1.12 -7.11 -1.71
C ARG A 122 -1.31 -6.40 -3.05
N ASN A 123 -0.45 -5.45 -3.41
CA ASN A 123 -0.49 -4.79 -4.70
C ASN A 123 -0.25 -5.76 -5.86
N LEU A 124 0.78 -6.57 -5.78
CA LEU A 124 1.12 -7.53 -6.82
C LEU A 124 0.01 -8.56 -7.01
N LEU A 125 -0.45 -9.17 -5.93
CA LEU A 125 -1.54 -10.15 -5.97
C LEU A 125 -2.86 -9.51 -6.42
N GLY A 126 -3.14 -8.28 -5.99
CA GLY A 126 -4.31 -7.51 -6.42
C GLY A 126 -4.32 -7.24 -7.92
N LEU A 127 -3.19 -6.81 -8.47
CA LEU A 127 -3.04 -6.60 -9.91
C LEU A 127 -3.19 -7.91 -10.68
N LEU A 128 -2.56 -8.98 -10.23
CA LEU A 128 -2.71 -10.31 -10.83
C LEU A 128 -4.16 -10.78 -10.81
N ALA A 129 -4.88 -10.59 -9.70
CA ALA A 129 -6.27 -10.97 -9.58
C ALA A 129 -7.19 -10.18 -10.52
N VAL A 130 -6.90 -8.90 -10.75
CA VAL A 130 -7.64 -8.05 -11.70
C VAL A 130 -7.33 -8.44 -13.14
N PHE A 131 -6.06 -8.62 -13.48
CA PHE A 131 -5.64 -8.91 -14.85
C PHE A 131 -5.94 -10.35 -15.28
N SER A 132 -5.93 -11.32 -14.38
CA SER A 132 -6.27 -12.72 -14.69
C SER A 132 -7.71 -12.91 -15.17
N ARG A 133 -8.57 -11.90 -14.97
CA ARG A 133 -9.95 -11.90 -15.45
C ARG A 133 -10.08 -11.42 -16.90
N SER A 134 -9.08 -10.70 -17.41
CA SER A 134 -9.11 -10.14 -18.77
C SER A 134 -8.64 -11.13 -19.86
N VAL A 135 -8.40 -12.34 -19.46
CA VAL A 135 -8.15 -13.50 -20.31
C VAL A 135 -9.34 -14.43 -20.26
#